data_e66f77f1b99a36d52ea7423f36499457
#
_entry.id   e66f77f1b99a36d52ea7423f36499457
#
_cell.length_a   1.000
_cell.length_b   1.000
_cell.length_c   1.000
_cell.angle_alpha   90.00
_cell.angle_beta   90.00
_cell.angle_gamma   90.00
#
_symmetry.space_group_name_H-M   'P 1'
#
loop_
_entity.id
_entity.type
_entity.pdbx_description
1 polymer ?
#
loop_
_entity_poly.entity_id
_entity_poly.type
_entity_poly.pdbx_seq_one_letter_code
_entity_poly.pdbx_strand_id
1 'polypeptide(L)'
;MRATPVTFPANDGSVLSGTAWEPAVRRAAVVVAGATAVPARAYAALAEALGGSGLAVLTFDYRGVGGSASGRLRGDRTVMADWGRLDLDAALAWMLSRHPGQPLLLLGHSVGGQLLGLAPTAEALRGALLVGSQGGYWRNWSGVDRLRTWAGWHVVLPAASTVLGYTPMRALGMGEDLPAGVGLQWARWGRHPDYLLSECTPAERERYRRLGFPIRAYHFPDDPFAPRRAVEQLLGFYPGAPTELVTRTARELEATAVGHFGWLRPNFRESLWRELASSLLARADAVSGRRPAGDLPAAVPGETGQRPGDSARRGARTGASPLSVTP
;
A
#
# COMPACT_ATOMS: atom_id res chain seq x y z
N MET A 1 3.72 -20.20 1.60
CA MET A 1 3.85 -18.99 0.75
C MET A 1 5.02 -19.16 -0.20
N ARG A 2 4.90 -18.69 -1.44
CA ARG A 2 5.94 -18.75 -2.48
C ARG A 2 6.37 -17.33 -2.85
N ALA A 3 7.65 -17.01 -2.76
CA ALA A 3 8.26 -15.79 -3.29
C ALA A 3 8.89 -16.09 -4.65
N THR A 4 8.57 -15.34 -5.68
CA THR A 4 9.05 -15.54 -7.04
C THR A 4 9.53 -14.20 -7.62
N PRO A 5 10.79 -14.08 -8.04
CA PRO A 5 11.23 -12.93 -8.82
C PRO A 5 10.40 -12.82 -10.11
N VAL A 6 10.01 -11.60 -10.45
CA VAL A 6 9.21 -11.31 -11.64
C VAL A 6 9.76 -10.09 -12.35
N THR A 7 9.51 -10.03 -13.66
CA THR A 7 9.70 -8.82 -14.45
C THR A 7 8.42 -8.53 -15.22
N PHE A 8 8.12 -7.26 -15.44
CA PHE A 8 6.94 -6.83 -16.20
C PHE A 8 7.23 -5.50 -16.91
N PRO A 9 6.65 -5.30 -18.09
CA PRO A 9 6.87 -4.07 -18.86
C PRO A 9 5.99 -2.93 -18.33
N ALA A 10 6.53 -1.73 -18.31
CA ALA A 10 5.76 -0.50 -18.30
C ALA A 10 5.28 -0.15 -19.72
N ASN A 11 4.32 0.78 -19.84
CA ASN A 11 3.70 1.14 -21.12
C ASN A 11 4.68 1.73 -22.16
N ASP A 12 5.83 2.24 -21.72
CA ASP A 12 6.90 2.75 -22.58
C ASP A 12 7.93 1.67 -22.97
N GLY A 13 7.70 0.41 -22.61
CA GLY A 13 8.59 -0.72 -22.86
C GLY A 13 9.72 -0.91 -21.85
N SER A 14 9.86 -0.03 -20.86
CA SER A 14 10.81 -0.23 -19.75
C SER A 14 10.44 -1.48 -18.95
N VAL A 15 11.43 -2.31 -18.65
CA VAL A 15 11.22 -3.54 -17.87
C VAL A 15 11.47 -3.25 -16.40
N LEU A 16 10.46 -3.53 -15.58
CA LEU A 16 10.52 -3.38 -14.12
C LEU A 16 10.77 -4.73 -13.46
N SER A 17 11.53 -4.71 -12.38
CA SER A 17 11.88 -5.86 -11.55
C SER A 17 11.09 -5.85 -10.25
N GLY A 18 10.67 -7.03 -9.80
CA GLY A 18 9.93 -7.16 -8.55
C GLY A 18 9.95 -8.57 -7.98
N THR A 19 9.23 -8.77 -6.89
CA THR A 19 8.98 -10.10 -6.30
C THR A 19 7.50 -10.26 -6.04
N ALA A 20 6.92 -11.33 -6.56
CA ALA A 20 5.55 -11.75 -6.27
C ALA A 20 5.55 -12.76 -5.11
N TRP A 21 4.74 -12.47 -4.10
CA TRP A 21 4.57 -13.27 -2.88
C TRP A 21 3.17 -13.88 -2.89
N GLU A 22 3.09 -15.20 -3.14
CA GLU A 22 1.84 -15.89 -3.37
C GLU A 22 1.47 -16.79 -2.17
N PRO A 23 0.41 -16.48 -1.43
CA PRO A 23 -0.12 -17.35 -0.40
C PRO A 23 -0.90 -18.54 -1.03
N ALA A 24 -1.08 -19.62 -0.26
CA ALA A 24 -1.89 -20.77 -0.70
C ALA A 24 -3.37 -20.39 -0.89
N VAL A 25 -3.91 -19.58 0.01
CA VAL A 25 -5.27 -19.02 -0.08
C VAL A 25 -5.17 -17.50 -0.22
N ARG A 26 -5.79 -16.94 -1.26
CA ARG A 26 -5.75 -15.51 -1.57
C ARG A 26 -7.09 -14.85 -1.25
N ARG A 27 -7.04 -13.75 -0.53
CA ARG A 27 -8.20 -12.92 -0.18
C ARG A 27 -8.20 -11.59 -0.94
N ALA A 28 -7.03 -11.05 -1.23
CA ALA A 28 -6.84 -9.82 -2.00
C ALA A 28 -5.44 -9.77 -2.62
N ALA A 29 -5.26 -8.88 -3.58
CA ALA A 29 -3.98 -8.52 -4.18
C ALA A 29 -3.51 -7.17 -3.63
N VAL A 30 -2.21 -7.04 -3.32
CA VAL A 30 -1.61 -5.82 -2.76
C VAL A 30 -0.35 -5.45 -3.54
N VAL A 31 -0.27 -4.22 -4.00
CA VAL A 31 0.98 -3.63 -4.48
C VAL A 31 1.62 -2.85 -3.34
N VAL A 32 2.88 -3.15 -3.03
CA VAL A 32 3.72 -2.37 -2.12
C VAL A 32 4.55 -1.40 -2.95
N ALA A 33 4.16 -0.13 -2.92
CA ALA A 33 4.85 0.97 -3.58
C ALA A 33 5.86 1.60 -2.61
N GLY A 34 7.14 1.41 -2.88
CA GLY A 34 8.24 1.76 -1.98
C GLY A 34 8.52 3.26 -1.86
N ALA A 35 9.39 3.61 -0.92
CA ALA A 35 9.89 4.96 -0.72
C ALA A 35 10.98 5.34 -1.74
N THR A 36 11.24 6.64 -1.85
CA THR A 36 12.33 7.19 -2.69
C THR A 36 13.67 6.53 -2.33
N ALA A 37 14.39 6.06 -3.35
CA ALA A 37 15.72 5.44 -3.20
C ALA A 37 15.77 4.13 -2.39
N VAL A 38 14.63 3.55 -2.02
CA VAL A 38 14.55 2.31 -1.24
C VAL A 38 14.21 1.14 -2.18
N PRO A 39 15.11 0.18 -2.38
CA PRO A 39 14.85 -0.95 -3.25
C PRO A 39 13.81 -1.91 -2.67
N ALA A 40 13.10 -2.61 -3.56
CA ALA A 40 12.00 -3.53 -3.22
C ALA A 40 12.38 -4.60 -2.18
N ARG A 41 13.65 -5.05 -2.17
CA ARG A 41 14.17 -6.02 -1.19
C ARG A 41 14.02 -5.57 0.26
N ALA A 42 13.97 -4.25 0.53
CA ALA A 42 13.76 -3.73 1.89
C ALA A 42 12.37 -4.06 2.45
N TYR A 43 11.42 -4.36 1.59
CA TYR A 43 10.04 -4.72 1.95
C TYR A 43 9.80 -6.23 2.03
N ALA A 44 10.83 -7.06 1.80
CA ALA A 44 10.68 -8.52 1.71
C ALA A 44 10.05 -9.15 2.96
N ALA A 45 10.54 -8.80 4.15
CA ALA A 45 10.01 -9.35 5.41
C ALA A 45 8.56 -8.90 5.69
N LEU A 46 8.22 -7.66 5.32
CA LEU A 46 6.84 -7.16 5.39
C LEU A 46 5.94 -7.92 4.41
N ALA A 47 6.37 -8.07 3.15
CA ALA A 47 5.61 -8.78 2.12
C ALA A 47 5.38 -10.25 2.50
N GLU A 48 6.37 -10.88 3.12
CA GLU A 48 6.22 -12.22 3.70
C GLU A 48 5.14 -12.26 4.77
N ALA A 49 5.15 -11.32 5.71
CA ALA A 49 4.16 -11.25 6.78
C ALA A 49 2.72 -11.01 6.24
N LEU A 50 2.58 -10.09 5.28
CA LEU A 50 1.32 -9.83 4.59
C LEU A 50 0.83 -11.06 3.83
N GLY A 51 1.74 -11.76 3.15
CA GLY A 51 1.43 -13.02 2.45
C GLY A 51 0.96 -14.11 3.41
N GLY A 52 1.57 -14.21 4.59
CA GLY A 52 1.11 -15.12 5.66
C GLY A 52 -0.32 -14.85 6.11
N SER A 53 -0.83 -13.65 5.93
CA SER A 53 -2.21 -13.26 6.23
C SER A 53 -3.19 -13.49 5.07
N GLY A 54 -2.75 -14.10 3.96
CA GLY A 54 -3.61 -14.40 2.81
C GLY A 54 -3.67 -13.28 1.76
N LEU A 55 -2.70 -12.37 1.74
CA LEU A 55 -2.57 -11.34 0.72
C LEU A 55 -1.56 -11.76 -0.35
N ALA A 56 -1.94 -11.72 -1.63
CA ALA A 56 -0.98 -11.81 -2.73
C ALA A 56 -0.28 -10.46 -2.85
N VAL A 57 1.05 -10.42 -2.71
CA VAL A 57 1.80 -9.17 -2.62
C VAL A 57 2.78 -9.04 -3.78
N LEU A 58 2.86 -7.87 -4.39
CA LEU A 58 3.93 -7.46 -5.28
C LEU A 58 4.77 -6.38 -4.61
N THR A 59 6.07 -6.62 -4.48
CA THR A 59 7.07 -5.56 -4.25
C THR A 59 7.83 -5.33 -5.54
N PHE A 60 8.10 -4.08 -5.91
CA PHE A 60 8.79 -3.77 -7.16
C PHE A 60 9.75 -2.59 -7.01
N ASP A 61 10.74 -2.54 -7.85
CA ASP A 61 11.68 -1.43 -7.96
C ASP A 61 11.18 -0.45 -9.02
N TYR A 62 11.13 0.84 -8.67
CA TYR A 62 10.95 1.89 -9.66
C TYR A 62 12.14 1.94 -10.63
N ARG A 63 11.92 2.42 -11.87
CA ARG A 63 13.03 2.63 -12.82
C ARG A 63 14.14 3.47 -12.18
N GLY A 64 15.38 3.11 -12.45
CA GLY A 64 16.56 3.74 -11.85
C GLY A 64 16.88 3.29 -10.43
N VAL A 65 16.13 2.33 -9.84
CA VAL A 65 16.35 1.77 -8.51
C VAL A 65 16.47 0.24 -8.58
N GLY A 66 17.30 -0.35 -7.73
CA GLY A 66 17.39 -1.79 -7.54
C GLY A 66 17.54 -2.59 -8.81
N GLY A 67 16.71 -3.62 -8.99
CA GLY A 67 16.69 -4.47 -10.19
C GLY A 67 16.11 -3.81 -11.45
N SER A 68 15.45 -2.65 -11.31
CA SER A 68 14.94 -1.85 -12.44
C SER A 68 15.91 -0.74 -12.89
N ALA A 69 17.12 -0.70 -12.30
CA ALA A 69 18.14 0.24 -12.73
C ALA A 69 18.80 -0.23 -14.03
N SER A 70 18.96 0.68 -15.00
CA SER A 70 19.67 0.43 -16.27
C SER A 70 21.20 0.38 -16.13
N GLY A 71 21.72 0.48 -14.91
CA GLY A 71 23.14 0.45 -14.57
C GLY A 71 23.87 1.80 -14.68
N ARG A 72 23.42 2.72 -15.54
CA ARG A 72 24.07 4.04 -15.70
C ARG A 72 23.09 5.17 -15.39
N LEU A 73 23.28 5.85 -14.24
CA LEU A 73 22.44 6.97 -13.80
C LEU A 73 22.71 8.27 -14.58
N ARG A 74 23.96 8.50 -15.01
CA ARG A 74 24.31 9.68 -15.80
C ARG A 74 23.72 9.56 -17.20
N GLY A 75 22.94 10.58 -17.58
CA GLY A 75 22.22 10.61 -18.86
C GLY A 75 20.87 9.89 -18.85
N ASP A 76 20.50 9.26 -17.74
CA ASP A 76 19.15 8.74 -17.53
C ASP A 76 18.16 9.92 -17.41
N ARG A 77 17.10 9.89 -18.23
CA ARG A 77 16.11 10.98 -18.34
C ARG A 77 14.90 10.77 -17.44
N THR A 78 14.89 9.71 -16.65
CA THR A 78 13.80 9.41 -15.70
C THR A 78 13.53 10.59 -14.77
N VAL A 79 12.26 10.91 -14.60
CA VAL A 79 11.79 11.89 -13.63
C VAL A 79 10.88 11.19 -12.60
N MET A 80 10.67 11.82 -11.46
CA MET A 80 9.88 11.20 -10.38
C MET A 80 8.42 10.91 -10.78
N ALA A 81 7.84 11.71 -11.66
CA ALA A 81 6.49 11.48 -12.18
C ALA A 81 6.37 10.19 -13.00
N ASP A 82 7.44 9.70 -13.64
CA ASP A 82 7.44 8.44 -14.39
C ASP A 82 7.20 7.25 -13.46
N TRP A 83 7.65 7.35 -12.20
CA TRP A 83 7.37 6.34 -11.17
C TRP A 83 5.88 6.15 -10.88
N GLY A 84 5.08 7.22 -11.02
CA GLY A 84 3.63 7.15 -10.91
C GLY A 84 2.95 6.79 -12.22
N ARG A 85 3.28 7.54 -13.29
CA ARG A 85 2.63 7.46 -14.59
C ARG A 85 2.84 6.12 -15.29
N LEU A 86 4.01 5.54 -15.09
CA LEU A 86 4.47 4.37 -15.83
C LEU A 86 4.70 3.17 -14.91
N ASP A 87 5.48 3.32 -13.83
CA ASP A 87 5.93 2.18 -13.03
C ASP A 87 4.87 1.68 -12.05
N LEU A 88 4.28 2.57 -11.26
CA LEU A 88 3.17 2.21 -10.37
C LEU A 88 1.96 1.75 -11.16
N ASP A 89 1.67 2.42 -12.28
CA ASP A 89 0.58 2.02 -13.17
C ASP A 89 0.79 0.60 -13.70
N ALA A 90 1.99 0.28 -14.19
CA ALA A 90 2.34 -1.06 -14.66
C ALA A 90 2.26 -2.12 -13.55
N ALA A 91 2.72 -1.79 -12.33
CA ALA A 91 2.66 -2.69 -11.19
C ALA A 91 1.20 -3.01 -10.79
N LEU A 92 0.33 -2.00 -10.78
CA LEU A 92 -1.10 -2.17 -10.53
C LEU A 92 -1.78 -2.99 -11.63
N ALA A 93 -1.52 -2.68 -12.90
CA ALA A 93 -2.06 -3.39 -14.06
C ALA A 93 -1.61 -4.87 -14.07
N TRP A 94 -0.34 -5.13 -13.77
CA TRP A 94 0.21 -6.48 -13.68
C TRP A 94 -0.48 -7.30 -12.58
N MET A 95 -0.69 -6.73 -11.38
CA MET A 95 -1.39 -7.41 -10.30
C MET A 95 -2.86 -7.63 -10.61
N LEU A 96 -3.52 -6.66 -11.25
CA LEU A 96 -4.92 -6.77 -11.66
C LEU A 96 -5.12 -7.91 -12.67
N SER A 97 -4.23 -8.02 -13.66
CA SER A 97 -4.28 -9.09 -14.66
C SER A 97 -3.96 -10.46 -14.09
N ARG A 98 -3.07 -10.54 -13.10
CA ARG A 98 -2.66 -11.80 -12.47
C ARG A 98 -3.69 -12.34 -11.46
N HIS A 99 -4.50 -11.46 -10.90
CA HIS A 99 -5.50 -11.81 -9.87
C HIS A 99 -6.92 -11.31 -10.27
N PRO A 100 -7.47 -11.80 -11.40
CA PRO A 100 -8.78 -11.37 -11.85
C PRO A 100 -9.85 -11.68 -10.79
N GLY A 101 -10.74 -10.70 -10.55
CA GLY A 101 -11.81 -10.82 -9.57
C GLY A 101 -11.39 -10.67 -8.09
N GLN A 102 -10.10 -10.52 -7.80
CA GLN A 102 -9.66 -10.21 -6.43
C GLN A 102 -9.65 -8.69 -6.20
N PRO A 103 -10.00 -8.22 -4.98
CA PRO A 103 -9.81 -6.83 -4.62
C PRO A 103 -8.34 -6.43 -4.75
N LEU A 104 -8.05 -5.35 -5.47
CA LEU A 104 -6.71 -4.78 -5.58
C LEU A 104 -6.55 -3.65 -4.57
N LEU A 105 -5.48 -3.68 -3.79
CA LEU A 105 -5.17 -2.74 -2.73
C LEU A 105 -3.75 -2.18 -2.90
N LEU A 106 -3.48 -1.03 -2.30
CA LEU A 106 -2.14 -0.44 -2.26
C LEU A 106 -1.65 -0.31 -0.81
N LEU A 107 -0.36 -0.62 -0.59
CA LEU A 107 0.41 -0.15 0.54
C LEU A 107 1.51 0.77 0.02
N GLY A 108 1.35 2.07 0.19
CA GLY A 108 2.30 3.09 -0.25
C GLY A 108 3.16 3.58 0.90
N HIS A 109 4.48 3.54 0.73
CA HIS A 109 5.43 4.12 1.67
C HIS A 109 6.01 5.42 1.10
N SER A 110 5.94 6.51 1.85
CA SER A 110 6.52 7.79 1.45
C SER A 110 6.04 8.20 0.04
N VAL A 111 6.94 8.33 -0.95
CA VAL A 111 6.58 8.65 -2.34
C VAL A 111 5.55 7.67 -2.92
N GLY A 112 5.60 6.39 -2.53
CA GLY A 112 4.67 5.38 -3.05
C GLY A 112 3.19 5.68 -2.79
N GLY A 113 2.88 6.40 -1.71
CA GLY A 113 1.52 6.88 -1.45
C GLY A 113 1.20 8.22 -2.10
N GLN A 114 2.21 8.97 -2.55
CA GLN A 114 2.00 10.26 -3.21
C GLN A 114 1.56 10.11 -4.66
N LEU A 115 2.02 9.04 -5.34
CA LEU A 115 1.93 8.87 -6.79
C LEU A 115 0.59 8.32 -7.29
N LEU A 116 -0.35 7.99 -6.40
CA LEU A 116 -1.63 7.32 -6.75
C LEU A 116 -2.37 7.98 -7.91
N GLY A 117 -2.59 9.28 -7.86
CA GLY A 117 -3.34 9.99 -8.90
C GLY A 117 -2.57 10.15 -10.22
N LEU A 118 -1.28 9.81 -10.28
CA LEU A 118 -0.52 9.76 -11.53
C LEU A 118 -0.78 8.44 -12.29
N ALA A 119 -1.13 7.36 -11.59
CA ALA A 119 -1.36 6.04 -12.17
C ALA A 119 -2.83 5.89 -12.62
N PRO A 120 -3.14 5.75 -13.91
CA PRO A 120 -4.51 5.50 -14.38
C PRO A 120 -5.16 4.27 -13.77
N THR A 121 -4.42 3.17 -13.63
CA THR A 121 -4.92 1.91 -13.05
C THR A 121 -5.29 2.02 -11.56
N ALA A 122 -4.87 3.10 -10.87
CA ALA A 122 -5.26 3.34 -9.48
C ALA A 122 -6.79 3.46 -9.29
N GLU A 123 -7.56 3.79 -10.34
CA GLU A 123 -9.03 3.81 -10.29
C GLU A 123 -9.64 2.41 -10.02
N ALA A 124 -8.88 1.33 -10.28
CA ALA A 124 -9.30 -0.04 -9.97
C ALA A 124 -9.09 -0.45 -8.50
N LEU A 125 -8.37 0.35 -7.72
CA LEU A 125 -8.12 0.07 -6.30
C LEU A 125 -9.41 0.06 -5.48
N ARG A 126 -9.41 -0.75 -4.43
CA ARG A 126 -10.51 -0.84 -3.44
C ARG A 126 -10.11 -0.28 -2.07
N GLY A 127 -8.88 0.18 -1.93
CA GLY A 127 -8.38 0.82 -0.73
C GLY A 127 -6.88 1.02 -0.77
N ALA A 128 -6.40 1.98 0.02
CA ALA A 128 -4.98 2.24 0.17
C ALA A 128 -4.61 2.45 1.64
N LEU A 129 -3.44 1.95 2.02
CA LEU A 129 -2.73 2.30 3.26
C LEU A 129 -1.49 3.09 2.89
N LEU A 130 -1.31 4.27 3.49
CA LEU A 130 -0.18 5.15 3.24
C LEU A 130 0.65 5.24 4.52
N VAL A 131 1.89 4.81 4.50
CA VAL A 131 2.77 4.81 5.68
C VAL A 131 3.87 5.85 5.47
N GLY A 132 3.93 6.84 6.34
CA GLY A 132 4.90 7.93 6.23
C GLY A 132 4.82 8.70 4.90
N SER A 133 3.68 8.62 4.19
CA SER A 133 3.46 9.36 2.95
C SER A 133 2.99 10.78 3.26
N GLN A 134 3.52 11.77 2.54
CA GLN A 134 3.35 13.18 2.87
C GLN A 134 3.39 14.10 1.64
N GLY A 135 2.84 15.30 1.75
CA GLY A 135 3.10 16.40 0.82
C GLY A 135 4.44 17.05 1.16
N GLY A 136 5.39 17.01 0.23
CA GLY A 136 6.78 17.42 0.46
C GLY A 136 7.04 18.93 0.44
N TYR A 137 6.01 19.79 0.52
CA TYR A 137 6.22 21.25 0.52
C TYR A 137 6.97 21.70 1.78
N TRP A 138 8.12 22.35 1.63
CA TRP A 138 9.05 22.67 2.71
C TRP A 138 8.45 23.43 3.90
N ARG A 139 7.38 24.20 3.68
CA ARG A 139 6.71 24.92 4.77
C ARG A 139 5.84 24.04 5.67
N ASN A 140 5.71 22.76 5.37
CA ASN A 140 5.03 21.80 6.26
C ASN A 140 5.89 21.45 7.48
N TRP A 141 7.17 21.70 7.43
CA TRP A 141 8.09 21.52 8.54
C TRP A 141 8.16 22.77 9.41
N SER A 142 8.67 22.67 10.63
CA SER A 142 8.89 23.76 11.58
C SER A 142 10.33 23.79 12.07
N GLY A 143 10.70 24.85 12.74
CA GLY A 143 12.02 25.00 13.39
C GLY A 143 13.19 24.70 12.45
N VAL A 144 14.17 23.95 12.95
CA VAL A 144 15.40 23.59 12.23
C VAL A 144 15.11 22.68 11.03
N ASP A 145 14.12 21.79 11.13
CA ASP A 145 13.78 20.88 10.04
C ASP A 145 13.16 21.61 8.84
N ARG A 146 12.47 22.73 9.07
CA ARG A 146 12.03 23.61 7.99
C ARG A 146 13.22 24.20 7.22
N LEU A 147 14.28 24.62 7.92
CA LEU A 147 15.47 25.13 7.28
C LEU A 147 16.23 24.05 6.51
N ARG A 148 16.35 22.85 7.09
CA ARG A 148 16.97 21.69 6.45
C ARG A 148 16.23 21.31 5.18
N THR A 149 14.90 21.22 5.25
CA THR A 149 14.04 20.86 4.11
C THR A 149 14.12 21.93 3.03
N TRP A 150 14.09 23.22 3.41
CA TRP A 150 14.29 24.34 2.49
C TRP A 150 15.65 24.23 1.78
N ALA A 151 16.74 24.05 2.52
CA ALA A 151 18.07 23.91 1.94
C ALA A 151 18.16 22.67 1.02
N GLY A 152 17.53 21.57 1.40
CA GLY A 152 17.43 20.35 0.58
C GLY A 152 16.79 20.62 -0.78
N TRP A 153 15.64 21.28 -0.81
CA TRP A 153 14.89 21.55 -2.04
C TRP A 153 15.45 22.68 -2.89
N HIS A 154 16.05 23.71 -2.28
CA HIS A 154 16.51 24.88 -3.02
C HIS A 154 17.98 24.80 -3.44
N VAL A 155 18.80 24.06 -2.69
CA VAL A 155 20.26 24.06 -2.87
C VAL A 155 20.81 22.64 -3.07
N VAL A 156 20.69 21.77 -2.05
CA VAL A 156 21.46 20.52 -2.00
C VAL A 156 21.10 19.59 -3.15
N LEU A 157 19.83 19.23 -3.29
CA LEU A 157 19.41 18.32 -4.34
C LEU A 157 19.59 18.88 -5.75
N PRO A 158 19.18 20.14 -6.05
CA PRO A 158 19.43 20.71 -7.38
C PRO A 158 20.91 20.80 -7.72
N ALA A 159 21.74 21.33 -6.83
CA ALA A 159 23.18 21.48 -7.09
C ALA A 159 23.87 20.12 -7.29
N ALA A 160 23.67 19.20 -6.38
CA ALA A 160 24.27 17.86 -6.45
C ALA A 160 23.84 17.11 -7.70
N SER A 161 22.51 17.08 -8.02
CA SER A 161 22.00 16.40 -9.19
C SER A 161 22.51 16.99 -10.51
N THR A 162 22.65 18.33 -10.57
CA THR A 162 23.16 19.00 -11.79
C THR A 162 24.66 18.77 -11.96
N VAL A 163 25.45 18.94 -10.89
CA VAL A 163 26.93 18.84 -10.99
C VAL A 163 27.37 17.39 -11.20
N LEU A 164 26.75 16.44 -10.49
CA LEU A 164 27.14 15.03 -10.59
C LEU A 164 26.48 14.29 -11.77
N GLY A 165 25.38 14.84 -12.32
CA GLY A 165 24.58 14.17 -13.35
C GLY A 165 23.75 12.98 -12.82
N TYR A 166 23.62 12.86 -11.50
CA TYR A 166 22.75 11.94 -10.77
C TYR A 166 22.50 12.49 -9.34
N THR A 167 21.46 12.01 -8.67
CA THR A 167 21.13 12.40 -7.28
C THR A 167 21.81 11.46 -6.30
N PRO A 168 22.78 11.94 -5.49
CA PRO A 168 23.66 11.10 -4.66
C PRO A 168 23.02 10.72 -3.32
N MET A 169 21.94 9.93 -3.35
CA MET A 169 21.19 9.56 -2.14
C MET A 169 22.02 8.70 -1.17
N ARG A 170 22.95 7.89 -1.67
CA ARG A 170 23.88 7.10 -0.84
C ARG A 170 24.76 7.99 0.02
N ALA A 171 25.30 9.05 -0.55
CA ALA A 171 26.14 10.01 0.17
C ALA A 171 25.34 10.76 1.26
N LEU A 172 24.02 10.87 1.09
CA LEU A 172 23.10 11.46 2.06
C LEU A 172 22.57 10.45 3.09
N GLY A 173 22.96 9.17 3.01
CA GLY A 173 22.47 8.12 3.89
C GLY A 173 20.99 7.75 3.67
N MET A 174 20.43 8.05 2.48
CA MET A 174 19.00 7.97 2.19
C MET A 174 18.62 6.88 1.19
N GLY A 175 19.50 5.88 0.96
CA GLY A 175 19.22 4.76 0.08
C GLY A 175 20.11 4.70 -1.15
N GLU A 176 19.59 4.25 -2.30
CA GLU A 176 20.34 4.13 -3.56
C GLU A 176 20.37 5.46 -4.32
N ASP A 177 21.44 5.69 -5.11
CA ASP A 177 21.53 6.87 -5.96
C ASP A 177 20.46 6.82 -7.06
N LEU A 178 20.00 8.00 -7.48
CA LEU A 178 18.87 8.13 -8.40
C LEU A 178 19.26 8.89 -9.69
N PRO A 179 18.52 8.71 -10.78
CA PRO A 179 18.63 9.61 -11.94
C PRO A 179 18.50 11.08 -11.54
N ALA A 180 19.28 11.96 -12.17
CA ALA A 180 19.28 13.39 -11.86
C ALA A 180 17.88 14.01 -11.99
N GLY A 181 17.11 13.60 -13.00
CA GLY A 181 15.75 14.09 -13.25
C GLY A 181 14.79 13.83 -12.09
N VAL A 182 14.95 12.72 -11.37
CA VAL A 182 14.14 12.38 -10.18
C VAL A 182 14.38 13.38 -9.06
N GLY A 183 15.64 13.62 -8.69
CA GLY A 183 15.97 14.57 -7.64
C GLY A 183 15.62 16.02 -8.00
N LEU A 184 15.84 16.42 -9.25
CA LEU A 184 15.50 17.75 -9.73
C LEU A 184 14.00 18.01 -9.74
N GLN A 185 13.19 17.04 -10.17
CA GLN A 185 11.74 17.17 -10.15
C GLN A 185 11.21 17.17 -8.70
N TRP A 186 11.72 16.27 -7.87
CA TRP A 186 11.36 16.23 -6.46
C TRP A 186 11.63 17.56 -5.74
N ALA A 187 12.79 18.16 -6.02
CA ALA A 187 13.13 19.48 -5.51
C ALA A 187 12.18 20.59 -6.02
N ARG A 188 11.75 20.55 -7.29
CA ARG A 188 10.73 21.48 -7.82
C ARG A 188 9.40 21.35 -7.09
N TRP A 189 8.92 20.12 -6.91
CA TRP A 189 7.70 19.84 -6.15
C TRP A 189 7.79 20.34 -4.71
N GLY A 190 8.91 20.07 -4.02
CA GLY A 190 9.13 20.48 -2.63
C GLY A 190 9.12 21.99 -2.40
N ARG A 191 9.37 22.78 -3.45
CA ARG A 191 9.31 24.24 -3.41
C ARG A 191 7.91 24.82 -3.62
N HIS A 192 6.99 24.06 -4.23
CA HIS A 192 5.66 24.54 -4.59
C HIS A 192 4.61 24.20 -3.52
N PRO A 193 3.68 25.12 -3.17
CA PRO A 193 2.62 24.86 -2.18
C PRO A 193 1.74 23.66 -2.55
N ASP A 194 1.42 23.48 -3.83
CA ASP A 194 0.65 22.35 -4.33
C ASP A 194 1.48 21.09 -4.54
N TYR A 195 2.77 21.13 -4.19
CA TYR A 195 3.71 20.01 -4.31
C TYR A 195 3.66 19.39 -5.71
N LEU A 196 3.50 18.03 -5.79
CA LEU A 196 3.46 17.32 -7.08
C LEU A 196 2.28 17.76 -7.98
N LEU A 197 1.17 18.22 -7.40
CA LEU A 197 0.04 18.69 -8.19
C LEU A 197 0.40 19.91 -9.07
N SER A 198 1.45 20.64 -8.74
CA SER A 198 1.93 21.79 -9.53
C SER A 198 2.36 21.40 -10.97
N GLU A 199 2.80 20.14 -11.16
CA GLU A 199 3.23 19.61 -12.47
C GLU A 199 2.27 18.54 -13.03
N CYS A 200 1.12 18.34 -12.39
CA CYS A 200 0.08 17.44 -12.89
C CYS A 200 -0.69 18.05 -14.06
N THR A 201 -1.00 17.24 -15.06
CA THR A 201 -1.98 17.59 -16.11
C THR A 201 -3.38 17.77 -15.51
N PRO A 202 -4.32 18.44 -16.23
CA PRO A 202 -5.70 18.55 -15.78
C PRO A 202 -6.34 17.17 -15.51
N ALA A 203 -6.07 16.18 -16.35
CA ALA A 203 -6.59 14.82 -16.17
C ALA A 203 -6.06 14.13 -14.91
N GLU A 204 -4.78 14.31 -14.59
CA GLU A 204 -4.17 13.77 -13.37
C GLU A 204 -4.71 14.46 -12.12
N ARG A 205 -4.85 15.80 -12.13
CA ARG A 205 -5.48 16.54 -11.02
C ARG A 205 -6.90 16.07 -10.79
N GLU A 206 -7.66 15.82 -11.86
CA GLU A 206 -9.02 15.30 -11.77
C GLU A 206 -9.03 13.86 -11.23
N ARG A 207 -8.05 13.03 -11.60
CA ARG A 207 -7.93 11.67 -11.02
C ARG A 207 -7.68 11.73 -9.52
N TYR A 208 -6.76 12.59 -9.03
CA TYR A 208 -6.59 12.80 -7.58
C TYR A 208 -7.91 13.15 -6.88
N ARG A 209 -8.76 13.96 -7.51
CA ARG A 209 -10.05 14.37 -6.95
C ARG A 209 -11.09 13.25 -6.96
N ARG A 210 -11.09 12.39 -7.99
CA ARG A 210 -12.12 11.36 -8.19
C ARG A 210 -11.83 10.03 -7.52
N LEU A 211 -10.60 9.78 -7.08
CA LEU A 211 -10.31 8.55 -6.31
C LEU A 211 -11.24 8.49 -5.10
N GLY A 212 -12.14 7.49 -5.07
CA GLY A 212 -13.22 7.39 -4.09
C GLY A 212 -13.09 6.22 -3.11
N PHE A 213 -12.04 5.42 -3.19
CA PHE A 213 -11.80 4.32 -2.26
C PHE A 213 -11.21 4.82 -0.92
N PRO A 214 -11.42 4.08 0.19
CA PRO A 214 -10.92 4.47 1.50
C PRO A 214 -9.38 4.54 1.53
N ILE A 215 -8.84 5.65 2.04
CA ILE A 215 -7.41 5.88 2.25
C ILE A 215 -7.15 6.05 3.74
N ARG A 216 -6.28 5.20 4.32
CA ARG A 216 -5.79 5.36 5.69
C ARG A 216 -4.31 5.70 5.67
N ALA A 217 -3.93 6.83 6.28
CA ALA A 217 -2.55 7.25 6.41
C ALA A 217 -2.04 7.00 7.83
N TYR A 218 -0.85 6.42 7.93
CA TYR A 218 -0.12 6.21 9.19
C TYR A 218 0.94 7.28 9.35
N HIS A 219 0.87 7.98 10.48
CA HIS A 219 1.81 9.00 10.90
C HIS A 219 2.54 8.54 12.17
N PHE A 220 3.84 8.74 12.21
CA PHE A 220 4.68 8.49 13.39
C PHE A 220 5.23 9.83 13.88
N PRO A 221 5.00 10.20 15.16
CA PRO A 221 5.47 11.50 15.70
C PRO A 221 6.99 11.69 15.66
N ASP A 222 7.74 10.59 15.63
CA ASP A 222 9.21 10.55 15.55
C ASP A 222 9.74 10.42 14.11
N ASP A 223 8.89 10.60 13.09
CA ASP A 223 9.27 10.62 11.67
C ASP A 223 9.60 12.05 11.22
N PRO A 224 10.89 12.40 11.03
CA PRO A 224 11.28 13.73 10.61
C PRO A 224 10.95 14.05 9.15
N PHE A 225 10.66 13.01 8.32
CA PHE A 225 10.34 13.16 6.91
C PHE A 225 8.85 13.34 6.64
N ALA A 226 7.99 12.94 7.58
CA ALA A 226 6.54 13.00 7.40
C ALA A 226 5.84 13.64 8.61
N PRO A 227 6.09 14.93 8.92
CA PRO A 227 5.38 15.61 10.00
C PRO A 227 3.87 15.62 9.70
N ARG A 228 3.05 15.59 10.75
CA ARG A 228 1.59 15.51 10.66
C ARG A 228 0.99 16.44 9.61
N ARG A 229 1.40 17.71 9.60
CA ARG A 229 0.93 18.71 8.62
C ARG A 229 1.21 18.32 7.18
N ALA A 230 2.34 17.65 6.90
CA ALA A 230 2.68 17.16 5.57
C ALA A 230 1.82 15.96 5.15
N VAL A 231 1.49 15.07 6.10
CA VAL A 231 0.56 13.95 5.85
C VAL A 231 -0.85 14.50 5.59
N GLU A 232 -1.31 15.45 6.37
CA GLU A 232 -2.61 16.13 6.18
C GLU A 232 -2.69 16.83 4.82
N GLN A 233 -1.60 17.47 4.36
CA GLN A 233 -1.56 18.04 3.02
C GLN A 233 -1.77 16.99 1.95
N LEU A 234 -1.09 15.83 2.05
CA LEU A 234 -1.27 14.76 1.08
C LEU A 234 -2.70 14.23 1.05
N LEU A 235 -3.31 14.00 2.22
CA LEU A 235 -4.70 13.56 2.30
C LEU A 235 -5.67 14.56 1.64
N GLY A 236 -5.36 15.85 1.71
CA GLY A 236 -6.11 16.91 1.03
C GLY A 236 -6.09 16.84 -0.51
N PHE A 237 -5.19 16.04 -1.10
CA PHE A 237 -5.20 15.81 -2.55
C PHE A 237 -6.30 14.86 -3.01
N TYR A 238 -6.92 14.12 -2.09
CA TYR A 238 -7.96 13.10 -2.33
C TYR A 238 -9.33 13.47 -1.77
N PRO A 239 -9.93 14.62 -2.18
CA PRO A 239 -11.19 15.08 -1.58
C PRO A 239 -12.38 14.15 -1.85
N GLY A 240 -12.30 13.28 -2.87
CA GLY A 240 -13.34 12.28 -3.18
C GLY A 240 -13.22 11.00 -2.36
N ALA A 241 -12.10 10.79 -1.65
CA ALA A 241 -11.88 9.58 -0.88
C ALA A 241 -12.25 9.76 0.61
N PRO A 242 -12.88 8.77 1.24
CA PRO A 242 -12.90 8.69 2.71
C PRO A 242 -11.47 8.55 3.24
N THR A 243 -10.96 9.58 3.93
CA THR A 243 -9.60 9.60 4.46
C THR A 243 -9.58 9.45 5.97
N GLU A 244 -8.59 8.71 6.49
CA GLU A 244 -8.35 8.53 7.92
C GLU A 244 -6.87 8.72 8.22
N LEU A 245 -6.55 9.55 9.21
CA LEU A 245 -5.17 9.74 9.71
C LEU A 245 -5.02 9.03 11.05
N VAL A 246 -4.21 7.98 11.06
CA VAL A 246 -3.88 7.20 12.25
C VAL A 246 -2.48 7.59 12.72
N THR A 247 -2.38 8.04 13.96
CA THR A 247 -1.09 8.25 14.61
C THR A 247 -0.73 7.03 15.43
N ARG A 248 0.51 6.54 15.28
CA ARG A 248 1.09 5.48 16.12
C ARG A 248 2.40 5.97 16.72
N THR A 249 2.48 5.94 18.04
CA THR A 249 3.71 6.26 18.77
C THR A 249 4.58 5.02 18.93
N ALA A 250 5.87 5.21 19.13
CA ALA A 250 6.80 4.12 19.45
C ALA A 250 6.33 3.32 20.68
N ARG A 251 5.80 4.03 21.69
CA ARG A 251 5.27 3.41 22.92
C ARG A 251 4.08 2.48 22.63
N GLU A 252 3.12 2.89 21.80
CA GLU A 252 1.96 2.05 21.42
C GLU A 252 2.37 0.81 20.62
N LEU A 253 3.50 0.89 19.93
CA LEU A 253 4.05 -0.21 19.13
C LEU A 253 5.13 -1.01 19.89
N GLU A 254 5.29 -0.76 21.20
CA GLU A 254 6.27 -1.42 22.08
C GLU A 254 7.70 -1.35 21.52
N ALA A 255 8.05 -0.19 20.96
CA ALA A 255 9.35 0.05 20.34
C ALA A 255 10.03 1.29 20.92
N THR A 256 11.33 1.40 20.75
CA THR A 256 12.12 2.58 21.16
C THR A 256 11.96 3.73 20.18
N ALA A 257 11.81 3.42 18.88
CA ALA A 257 11.56 4.38 17.81
C ALA A 257 10.90 3.68 16.61
N VAL A 258 10.11 4.44 15.84
CA VAL A 258 9.52 4.01 14.58
C VAL A 258 10.23 4.69 13.42
N GLY A 259 10.16 6.01 13.36
CA GLY A 259 10.76 6.83 12.32
C GLY A 259 10.28 6.50 10.91
N HIS A 260 10.94 7.09 9.90
CA HIS A 260 10.50 6.94 8.50
C HIS A 260 10.70 5.53 7.93
N PHE A 261 11.80 4.86 8.29
CA PHE A 261 12.18 3.56 7.73
C PHE A 261 12.18 2.44 8.77
N GLY A 262 12.21 2.78 10.06
CA GLY A 262 12.38 1.79 11.13
C GLY A 262 11.20 0.82 11.24
N TRP A 263 10.00 1.23 10.85
CA TRP A 263 8.80 0.38 10.84
C TRP A 263 8.90 -0.84 9.90
N LEU A 264 9.88 -0.86 8.99
CA LEU A 264 10.19 -2.02 8.13
C LEU A 264 11.01 -3.11 8.86
N ARG A 265 11.44 -2.88 10.09
CA ARG A 265 12.18 -3.88 10.86
C ARG A 265 11.25 -4.99 11.35
N PRO A 266 11.75 -6.26 11.42
CA PRO A 266 10.92 -7.41 11.82
C PRO A 266 10.29 -7.34 13.22
N ASN A 267 10.83 -6.50 14.12
CA ASN A 267 10.24 -6.30 15.46
C ASN A 267 8.83 -5.71 15.43
N PHE A 268 8.40 -5.11 14.30
CA PHE A 268 7.04 -4.60 14.11
C PHE A 268 6.07 -5.65 13.57
N ARG A 269 6.50 -6.91 13.37
CA ARG A 269 5.67 -7.99 12.80
C ARG A 269 4.38 -8.21 13.58
N GLU A 270 4.47 -8.29 14.90
CA GLU A 270 3.34 -8.62 15.78
C GLU A 270 2.49 -7.41 16.17
N SER A 271 2.96 -6.21 15.91
CA SER A 271 2.26 -4.96 16.19
C SER A 271 1.78 -4.31 14.89
N LEU A 272 2.55 -3.38 14.33
CA LEU A 272 2.15 -2.58 13.17
C LEU A 272 1.84 -3.42 11.92
N TRP A 273 2.66 -4.43 11.58
CA TRP A 273 2.41 -5.21 10.37
C TRP A 273 1.14 -6.05 10.46
N ARG A 274 0.78 -6.56 11.65
CA ARG A 274 -0.50 -7.23 11.88
C ARG A 274 -1.67 -6.24 11.72
N GLU A 275 -1.52 -5.01 12.22
CA GLU A 275 -2.51 -3.95 12.02
C GLU A 275 -2.69 -3.59 10.54
N LEU A 276 -1.58 -3.43 9.79
CA LEU A 276 -1.61 -3.19 8.35
C LEU A 276 -2.31 -4.32 7.59
N ALA A 277 -1.96 -5.58 7.89
CA ALA A 277 -2.60 -6.75 7.28
C ALA A 277 -4.10 -6.79 7.55
N SER A 278 -4.51 -6.60 8.81
CA SER A 278 -5.93 -6.56 9.22
C SER A 278 -6.68 -5.43 8.53
N SER A 279 -6.07 -4.24 8.43
CA SER A 279 -6.67 -3.09 7.73
C SER A 279 -6.84 -3.33 6.23
N LEU A 280 -5.89 -4.01 5.57
CA LEU A 280 -5.99 -4.39 4.15
C LEU A 280 -7.10 -5.43 3.96
N LEU A 281 -7.15 -6.46 4.80
CA LEU A 281 -8.17 -7.51 4.72
C LEU A 281 -9.58 -6.97 4.96
N ALA A 282 -9.76 -6.07 5.92
CA ALA A 282 -11.07 -5.45 6.18
C ALA A 282 -11.59 -4.68 4.94
N ARG A 283 -10.72 -4.02 4.19
CA ARG A 283 -11.08 -3.35 2.93
C ARG A 283 -11.45 -4.34 1.83
N ALA A 284 -10.71 -5.44 1.74
CA ALA A 284 -11.00 -6.51 0.79
C ALA A 284 -12.37 -7.16 1.08
N ASP A 285 -12.66 -7.44 2.34
CA ASP A 285 -13.91 -8.08 2.77
C ASP A 285 -15.13 -7.15 2.55
N ALA A 286 -14.98 -5.86 2.84
CA ALA A 286 -16.03 -4.86 2.60
C ALA A 286 -16.50 -4.84 1.13
N VAL A 287 -15.57 -5.03 0.19
CA VAL A 287 -15.89 -5.08 -1.26
C VAL A 287 -16.47 -6.43 -1.67
N SER A 288 -15.99 -7.52 -1.05
CA SER A 288 -16.39 -8.90 -1.40
C SER A 288 -17.70 -9.33 -0.74
N GLY A 289 -18.33 -8.49 0.09
CA GLY A 289 -19.51 -8.84 0.88
C GLY A 289 -19.25 -9.94 1.95
N ARG A 290 -18.00 -10.22 2.25
CA ARG A 290 -17.60 -11.18 3.28
C ARG A 290 -17.65 -10.50 4.65
N ARG A 291 -18.34 -11.12 5.63
CA ARG A 291 -18.28 -10.66 7.02
C ARG A 291 -16.84 -10.78 7.55
N PRO A 292 -16.37 -9.81 8.36
CA PRO A 292 -15.08 -9.93 9.07
C PRO A 292 -15.05 -11.23 9.88
N ALA A 293 -13.91 -11.91 9.90
CA ALA A 293 -13.70 -13.19 10.61
C ALA A 293 -13.64 -13.02 12.15
N GLY A 294 -14.47 -12.18 12.73
CA GLY A 294 -14.55 -11.90 14.17
C GLY A 294 -15.95 -12.00 14.78
N ASP A 295 -17.00 -12.06 13.96
CA ASP A 295 -18.39 -12.23 14.41
C ASP A 295 -18.87 -13.67 14.22
N LEU A 296 -18.26 -14.61 14.91
CA LEU A 296 -18.95 -15.87 15.25
C LEU A 296 -19.93 -15.53 16.38
N PRO A 297 -21.24 -15.72 16.21
CA PRO A 297 -22.18 -15.59 17.33
C PRO A 297 -21.74 -16.56 18.44
N ALA A 298 -21.65 -16.06 19.65
CA ALA A 298 -21.43 -16.89 20.83
C ALA A 298 -22.41 -18.06 20.77
N ALA A 299 -21.89 -19.28 20.91
CA ALA A 299 -22.72 -20.50 20.96
C ALA A 299 -23.83 -20.28 21.99
N VAL A 300 -25.07 -20.36 21.56
CA VAL A 300 -26.24 -20.37 22.43
C VAL A 300 -26.08 -21.57 23.37
N PRO A 301 -26.09 -21.40 24.71
CA PRO A 301 -26.03 -22.52 25.62
C PRO A 301 -27.26 -23.42 25.39
N GLY A 302 -27.01 -24.70 25.15
CA GLY A 302 -28.02 -25.69 24.83
C GLY A 302 -29.11 -25.74 25.88
N GLU A 303 -30.34 -25.62 25.46
CA GLU A 303 -31.51 -26.01 26.26
C GLU A 303 -31.41 -27.52 26.52
N THR A 304 -31.28 -27.85 27.80
CA THR A 304 -31.40 -29.22 28.33
C THR A 304 -32.84 -29.67 28.10
N GLY A 305 -33.04 -30.48 27.11
CA GLY A 305 -34.34 -31.13 26.86
C GLY A 305 -34.75 -32.04 28.00
N GLN A 306 -35.82 -31.66 28.70
CA GLN A 306 -36.61 -32.52 29.56
C GLN A 306 -37.37 -33.53 28.70
N ARG A 307 -37.16 -34.83 28.92
CA ARG A 307 -38.02 -35.91 28.42
C ARG A 307 -39.33 -35.93 29.21
N PRO A 308 -40.53 -36.00 28.60
CA PRO A 308 -41.74 -36.43 29.24
C PRO A 308 -41.88 -37.93 29.08
N GLY A 309 -42.28 -38.57 30.17
CA GLY A 309 -42.46 -39.99 30.32
C GLY A 309 -43.69 -40.56 29.64
N ASP A 310 -43.61 -41.86 29.57
CA ASP A 310 -44.47 -42.92 29.14
C ASP A 310 -45.90 -42.86 29.72
N SER A 311 -46.97 -43.00 28.92
CA SER A 311 -48.20 -43.69 29.33
C SER A 311 -49.04 -44.10 28.14
N ALA A 312 -49.12 -45.33 27.98
CA ALA A 312 -50.02 -46.41 27.57
C ALA A 312 -51.35 -46.11 26.85
N ARG A 313 -51.60 -46.98 25.90
CA ARG A 313 -52.81 -47.77 25.58
C ARG A 313 -53.70 -47.39 24.41
N ARG A 314 -53.73 -48.39 23.51
CA ARG A 314 -54.85 -49.08 22.89
C ARG A 314 -55.66 -48.41 21.79
N GLY A 315 -55.74 -49.18 20.68
CA GLY A 315 -56.97 -49.42 19.97
C GLY A 315 -56.93 -49.45 18.48
N ALA A 316 -56.72 -50.59 17.90
CA ALA A 316 -57.55 -51.32 16.95
C ALA A 316 -57.72 -50.86 15.50
N ARG A 317 -57.14 -51.64 14.61
CA ARG A 317 -57.75 -52.34 13.46
C ARG A 317 -58.12 -51.62 12.16
N THR A 318 -57.60 -52.22 11.13
CA THR A 318 -58.11 -52.59 9.80
C THR A 318 -57.87 -51.52 8.73
N GLY A 319 -57.40 -51.81 7.58
CA GLY A 319 -57.22 -53.00 6.78
C GLY A 319 -56.73 -52.63 5.38
N ALA A 320 -56.11 -53.61 4.78
CA ALA A 320 -56.00 -53.85 3.37
C ALA A 320 -55.09 -52.99 2.48
N SER A 321 -54.01 -53.59 2.13
CA SER A 321 -53.33 -53.57 0.79
C SER A 321 -54.30 -54.10 -0.31
N PRO A 322 -53.97 -54.16 -1.59
CA PRO A 322 -52.69 -54.08 -2.30
C PRO A 322 -52.72 -53.52 -3.78
N LEU A 323 -51.61 -53.72 -4.46
CA LEU A 323 -51.38 -53.92 -5.91
C LEU A 323 -51.19 -52.61 -6.72
N SER A 324 -50.24 -52.40 -7.55
CA SER A 324 -49.26 -53.13 -8.36
C SER A 324 -49.04 -52.35 -9.67
N VAL A 325 -47.84 -52.36 -10.09
CA VAL A 325 -47.27 -52.64 -11.41
C VAL A 325 -46.89 -51.46 -12.27
N THR A 326 -45.61 -51.47 -12.50
CA THR A 326 -44.77 -50.89 -13.59
C THR A 326 -45.32 -51.24 -15.01
N PRO A 327 -44.86 -50.65 -16.10
CA PRO A 327 -43.43 -50.69 -16.45
C PRO A 327 -42.70 -49.37 -16.53
#